data_335febb5afb33f78c54ae72dcd613901
#
_entry.id   335febb5afb33f78c54ae72dcd613901
#
_cell.length_a   1.000
_cell.length_b   1.000
_cell.length_c   1.000
_cell.angle_alpha   90.00
_cell.angle_beta   90.00
_cell.angle_gamma   90.00
#
_symmetry.space_group_name_H-M   'P 1'
#
loop_
_entity.id
_entity.type
_entity.pdbx_description
1 polymer ?
#
loop_
_entity_poly.entity_id
_entity_poly.type
_entity_poly.pdbx_seq_one_letter_code
_entity_poly.pdbx_strand_id
1 'polypeptide(L)'
;MTLDEKNQNDILNEFNDPNDVEFIFSDKPINRFKTKPEVEDKISLLAKLKNDLQNIKNCELKESAKKLVFSDGNSNSKIMIVGEGPGQKEDEVGKPFVGDAGLLLN
;
A
#
# COMPACT_ATOMS: atom_id res chain seq x y z
N MET A 1 -31.21 -22.99 29.55
CA MET A 1 -29.84 -23.48 29.64
C MET A 1 -28.95 -22.28 29.31
N THR A 2 -28.55 -21.56 30.34
CA THR A 2 -27.67 -20.39 30.24
C THR A 2 -26.25 -20.90 30.01
N LEU A 3 -25.70 -20.63 28.85
CA LEU A 3 -24.26 -20.86 28.58
C LEU A 3 -23.49 -19.94 29.53
N ASP A 4 -22.65 -20.55 30.35
CA ASP A 4 -21.82 -19.87 31.34
C ASP A 4 -20.97 -18.79 30.68
N GLU A 5 -20.99 -17.57 31.21
CA GLU A 5 -20.14 -16.43 30.76
C GLU A 5 -18.64 -16.77 30.75
N LYS A 6 -18.26 -17.77 31.54
CA LYS A 6 -16.89 -18.31 31.58
C LYS A 6 -16.46 -19.01 30.28
N ASN A 7 -17.43 -19.56 29.54
CA ASN A 7 -17.17 -20.29 28.30
C ASN A 7 -17.00 -19.35 27.08
N GLN A 8 -17.52 -18.12 27.15
CA GLN A 8 -17.36 -17.12 26.10
C GLN A 8 -15.97 -16.49 26.10
N ASN A 9 -15.39 -16.27 27.27
CA ASN A 9 -14.03 -15.70 27.36
C ASN A 9 -12.94 -16.73 26.98
N ASP A 10 -13.17 -18.01 27.22
CA ASP A 10 -12.23 -19.06 26.82
C ASP A 10 -12.23 -19.27 25.31
N ILE A 11 -13.37 -19.14 24.64
CA ILE A 11 -13.49 -19.23 23.18
C ILE A 11 -12.81 -18.03 22.50
N LEU A 12 -12.92 -16.83 23.09
CA LEU A 12 -12.29 -15.63 22.56
C LEU A 12 -10.76 -15.64 22.70
N ASN A 13 -10.23 -16.33 23.70
CA ASN A 13 -8.79 -16.46 23.91
C ASN A 13 -8.15 -17.51 22.98
N GLU A 14 -8.93 -18.45 22.45
CA GLU A 14 -8.44 -19.46 21.50
C GLU A 14 -8.18 -18.90 20.09
N PHE A 15 -8.74 -17.71 19.78
CA PHE A 15 -8.55 -17.00 18.51
C PHE A 15 -7.45 -15.92 18.53
N ASN A 16 -6.77 -15.73 19.66
CA ASN A 16 -5.65 -14.82 19.79
C ASN A 16 -4.31 -15.49 19.39
N ASP A 17 -4.13 -15.80 18.12
CA ASP A 17 -2.80 -16.03 17.57
C ASP A 17 -2.14 -14.66 17.36
N PRO A 18 -0.97 -14.37 17.96
CA PRO A 18 -0.27 -13.11 17.80
C PRO A 18 0.16 -12.82 16.35
N ASN A 19 -0.01 -13.77 15.43
CA ASN A 19 0.22 -13.60 14.00
C ASN A 19 -1.08 -13.47 13.18
N ASP A 20 -2.24 -13.57 13.81
CA ASP A 20 -3.52 -13.36 13.13
C ASP A 20 -3.87 -11.89 13.05
N VAL A 21 -4.45 -11.51 11.91
CA VAL A 21 -4.97 -10.17 11.70
C VAL A 21 -6.07 -9.94 12.74
N GLU A 22 -5.85 -9.01 13.65
CA GLU A 22 -6.78 -8.63 14.70
C GLU A 22 -8.04 -8.03 14.08
N PHE A 23 -9.05 -8.87 13.80
CA PHE A 23 -10.37 -8.40 13.40
C PHE A 23 -11.09 -7.83 14.63
N ILE A 24 -10.93 -6.56 14.85
CA ILE A 24 -11.69 -5.85 15.89
C ILE A 24 -13.13 -5.68 15.38
N PHE A 25 -14.00 -6.60 15.77
CA PHE A 25 -15.44 -6.38 15.66
C PHE A 25 -15.87 -5.42 16.77
N SER A 26 -16.02 -4.14 16.42
CA SER A 26 -16.64 -3.17 17.32
C SER A 26 -18.15 -3.38 17.34
N ASP A 27 -18.78 -3.29 18.51
CA ASP A 27 -20.24 -3.34 18.70
C ASP A 27 -20.98 -2.20 17.96
N LYS A 28 -20.25 -1.28 17.38
CA LYS A 28 -20.79 -0.18 16.59
C LYS A 28 -20.53 -0.44 15.11
N PRO A 29 -21.55 -0.36 14.25
CA PRO A 29 -21.37 -0.51 12.82
C PRO A 29 -20.38 0.55 12.29
N ILE A 30 -19.40 0.09 11.52
CA ILE A 30 -18.45 0.99 10.88
C ILE A 30 -19.18 1.80 9.82
N ASN A 31 -19.32 3.10 10.04
CA ASN A 31 -19.84 4.00 9.03
C ASN A 31 -18.82 4.21 7.91
N ARG A 32 -18.91 3.39 6.88
CA ARG A 32 -18.06 3.50 5.68
C ARG A 32 -18.41 4.70 4.79
N PHE A 33 -19.49 5.40 5.09
CA PHE A 33 -19.91 6.63 4.41
C PHE A 33 -19.45 7.90 5.13
N LYS A 34 -18.67 7.77 6.22
CA LYS A 34 -18.04 8.95 6.81
C LYS A 34 -17.20 9.62 5.73
N THR A 35 -17.64 10.83 5.43
CA THR A 35 -16.95 11.81 4.59
C THR A 35 -15.44 11.69 4.72
N LYS A 36 -14.78 11.62 3.56
CA LYS A 36 -13.33 11.68 3.44
C LYS A 36 -12.76 12.67 4.45
N PRO A 37 -11.74 12.29 5.24
CA PRO A 37 -10.95 13.29 5.93
C PRO A 37 -10.54 14.34 4.90
N GLU A 38 -10.47 15.61 5.29
CA GLU A 38 -9.97 16.68 4.43
C GLU A 38 -8.72 16.18 3.73
N VAL A 39 -8.82 16.03 2.42
CA VAL A 39 -7.79 15.39 1.62
C VAL A 39 -6.66 16.40 1.57
N GLU A 40 -5.60 16.17 2.36
CA GLU A 40 -4.30 16.73 2.00
C GLU A 40 -4.14 16.51 0.51
N ASP A 41 -3.77 17.55 -0.21
CA ASP A 41 -3.66 17.53 -1.66
C ASP A 41 -2.90 16.26 -2.09
N LYS A 42 -3.56 15.43 -2.91
CA LYS A 42 -3.02 14.14 -3.38
C LYS A 42 -1.61 14.29 -3.95
N ILE A 43 -1.32 15.40 -4.58
CA ILE A 43 -0.02 15.74 -5.16
C ILE A 43 1.02 15.88 -4.04
N SER A 44 0.66 16.55 -2.97
CA SER A 44 1.52 16.73 -1.79
C SER A 44 1.84 15.38 -1.12
N LEU A 45 0.84 14.53 -0.95
CA LEU A 45 1.02 13.18 -0.40
C LEU A 45 1.92 12.29 -1.27
N LEU A 46 1.76 12.36 -2.59
CA LEU A 46 2.61 11.62 -3.52
C LEU A 46 4.05 12.14 -3.50
N ALA A 47 4.25 13.44 -3.40
CA ALA A 47 5.59 14.03 -3.29
C ALA A 47 6.28 13.59 -1.99
N LYS A 48 5.55 13.59 -0.87
CA LYS A 48 6.05 13.09 0.41
C LYS A 48 6.43 11.62 0.32
N LEU A 49 5.55 10.77 -0.21
CA LEU A 49 5.82 9.34 -0.40
C LEU A 49 7.06 9.10 -1.26
N LYS A 50 7.24 9.85 -2.35
CA LYS A 50 8.42 9.77 -3.20
C LYS A 50 9.70 10.12 -2.43
N ASN A 51 9.67 11.16 -1.62
CA ASN A 51 10.78 11.55 -0.77
C ASN A 51 11.09 10.49 0.29
N ASP A 52 10.08 9.90 0.92
CA ASP A 52 10.25 8.85 1.91
C ASP A 52 10.91 7.60 1.30
N LEU A 53 10.50 7.22 0.08
CA LEU A 53 11.13 6.13 -0.67
C LEU A 53 12.59 6.44 -1.04
N GLN A 54 12.92 7.69 -1.39
CA GLN A 54 14.31 8.09 -1.65
C GLN A 54 15.19 8.01 -0.40
N ASN A 55 14.63 8.16 0.77
CA ASN A 55 15.33 8.15 2.05
C ASN A 55 15.28 6.80 2.78
N ILE A 56 14.68 5.76 2.19
CA ILE A 56 14.63 4.43 2.78
C ILE A 56 16.04 3.90 3.05
N LYS A 57 16.23 3.30 4.23
CA LYS A 57 17.52 2.74 4.67
C LYS A 57 17.43 1.22 4.68
N ASN A 58 18.58 0.57 4.63
CA ASN A 58 18.70 -0.89 4.71
C ASN A 58 17.88 -1.59 3.59
N CYS A 59 17.97 -1.10 2.36
CA CYS A 59 17.27 -1.66 1.20
C CYS A 59 18.29 -2.08 0.14
N GLU A 60 18.54 -3.36 0.01
CA GLU A 60 19.50 -3.91 -0.97
C GLU A 60 19.14 -3.54 -2.41
N LEU A 61 17.85 -3.48 -2.73
CA LEU A 61 17.39 -3.08 -4.07
C LEU A 61 17.80 -1.64 -4.40
N LYS A 62 17.82 -0.75 -3.41
CA LYS A 62 18.25 0.63 -3.58
C LYS A 62 19.74 0.74 -3.85
N GLU A 63 20.56 -0.14 -3.26
CA GLU A 63 22.01 -0.13 -3.42
C GLU A 63 22.42 -0.48 -4.84
N SER A 64 21.67 -1.33 -5.53
CA SER A 64 21.90 -1.73 -6.91
C SER A 64 21.20 -0.85 -7.95
N ALA A 65 20.21 -0.08 -7.57
CA ALA A 65 19.42 0.76 -8.46
C ALA A 65 20.15 2.05 -8.83
N LYS A 66 20.01 2.47 -10.10
CA LYS A 66 20.54 3.75 -10.59
C LYS A 66 19.61 4.91 -10.25
N LYS A 67 18.31 4.70 -10.37
CA LYS A 67 17.27 5.71 -10.12
C LYS A 67 16.05 5.12 -9.45
N LEU A 68 15.32 5.94 -8.70
CA LEU A 68 14.00 5.59 -8.21
C LEU A 68 13.00 5.63 -9.37
N VAL A 69 12.38 4.49 -9.66
CA VAL A 69 11.23 4.38 -10.57
C VAL A 69 9.96 4.43 -9.73
N PHE A 70 9.29 5.59 -9.69
CA PHE A 70 8.15 5.81 -8.81
C PHE A 70 6.82 5.72 -9.56
N SER A 71 6.56 6.70 -10.42
CA SER A 71 5.31 6.77 -11.19
C SER A 71 5.46 7.68 -12.39
N ASP A 72 4.56 7.53 -13.36
CA ASP A 72 4.37 8.44 -14.48
C ASP A 72 2.87 8.58 -14.77
N GLY A 73 2.45 9.67 -15.42
CA GLY A 73 1.07 9.92 -15.79
C GLY A 73 0.31 10.84 -14.84
N ASN A 74 -1.01 10.82 -14.96
CA ASN A 74 -1.91 11.73 -14.23
C ASN A 74 -2.41 11.09 -12.92
N SER A 75 -2.12 11.71 -11.79
CA SER A 75 -2.55 11.27 -10.45
C SER A 75 -4.09 11.21 -10.27
N ASN A 76 -4.85 11.86 -11.14
CA ASN A 76 -6.32 11.85 -11.13
C ASN A 76 -6.93 10.84 -12.09
N SER A 77 -6.13 10.01 -12.76
CA SER A 77 -6.64 8.95 -13.62
C SER A 77 -7.52 7.97 -12.83
N LYS A 78 -8.54 7.47 -13.49
CA LYS A 78 -9.46 6.45 -12.93
C LYS A 78 -8.86 5.05 -13.01
N ILE A 79 -7.85 4.85 -13.84
CA ILE A 79 -7.16 3.58 -14.07
C ILE A 79 -5.71 3.76 -13.64
N MET A 80 -5.21 2.81 -12.88
CA MET A 80 -3.80 2.72 -12.48
C MET A 80 -3.25 1.37 -12.94
N ILE A 81 -2.10 1.41 -13.63
CA ILE A 81 -1.37 0.22 -14.06
C ILE A 81 -0.19 0.04 -13.13
N VAL A 82 -0.06 -1.16 -12.58
CA VAL A 82 1.01 -1.51 -11.63
C VAL A 82 1.84 -2.63 -12.23
N GLY A 83 3.15 -2.41 -12.36
CA GLY A 83 4.13 -3.42 -12.74
C GLY A 83 4.75 -4.08 -11.50
N GLU A 84 5.34 -5.24 -11.68
CA GLU A 84 6.03 -5.99 -10.63
C GLU A 84 7.30 -5.28 -10.18
N GLY A 85 8.14 -4.87 -11.12
CA GLY A 85 9.39 -4.19 -10.83
C GLY A 85 9.98 -3.51 -12.07
N PRO A 86 10.90 -2.55 -11.87
CA PRO A 86 11.55 -1.85 -12.98
C PRO A 86 12.54 -2.77 -13.70
N GLY A 87 12.53 -2.71 -15.03
CA GLY A 87 13.56 -3.28 -15.87
C GLY A 87 14.77 -2.34 -15.99
N GLN A 88 15.77 -2.76 -16.78
CA GLN A 88 17.01 -1.99 -16.97
C GLN A 88 16.73 -0.60 -17.55
N LYS A 89 15.86 -0.49 -18.55
CA LYS A 89 15.51 0.80 -19.17
C LYS A 89 14.80 1.74 -18.20
N GLU A 90 13.90 1.20 -17.39
CA GLU A 90 13.18 1.94 -16.36
C GLU A 90 14.14 2.47 -15.30
N ASP A 91 15.09 1.65 -14.84
CA ASP A 91 16.11 2.03 -13.86
C ASP A 91 17.06 3.13 -14.41
N GLU A 92 17.41 3.07 -15.69
CA GLU A 92 18.25 4.08 -16.34
C GLU A 92 17.52 5.43 -16.50
N VAL A 93 16.25 5.39 -16.88
CA VAL A 93 15.43 6.59 -17.16
C VAL A 93 14.82 7.14 -15.86
N GLY A 94 14.41 6.28 -14.93
CA GLY A 94 13.69 6.63 -13.70
C GLY A 94 12.18 6.76 -13.89
N LYS A 95 11.63 6.13 -14.95
CA LYS A 95 10.20 6.11 -15.25
C LYS A 95 9.71 4.69 -15.48
N PRO A 96 8.47 4.35 -15.06
CA PRO A 96 7.88 3.06 -15.33
C PRO A 96 7.50 2.89 -16.80
N PHE A 97 7.47 1.66 -17.28
CA PHE A 97 6.98 1.27 -18.60
C PHE A 97 7.65 1.99 -19.79
N VAL A 98 8.97 2.19 -19.74
CA VAL A 98 9.76 2.78 -20.84
C VAL A 98 10.52 1.72 -21.65
N GLY A 99 10.55 0.47 -21.19
CA GLY A 99 11.11 -0.67 -21.89
C GLY A 99 10.17 -1.26 -22.94
N ASP A 100 10.54 -2.43 -23.46
CA ASP A 100 9.82 -3.08 -24.56
C ASP A 100 8.36 -3.42 -24.20
N ALA A 101 8.10 -3.84 -22.95
CA ALA A 101 6.73 -4.05 -22.45
C ALA A 101 5.93 -2.73 -22.41
N GLY A 102 6.57 -1.62 -22.06
CA GLY A 102 5.95 -0.31 -22.06
C GLY A 102 5.58 0.18 -23.47
N LEU A 103 6.40 -0.14 -24.46
CA LEU A 103 6.11 0.20 -25.87
C LEU A 103 4.89 -0.53 -26.43
N LEU A 104 4.57 -1.71 -25.88
CA LEU A 104 3.34 -2.43 -26.23
C LEU A 104 2.10 -1.88 -25.50
N LEU A 105 2.30 -1.21 -24.37
CA LEU A 105 1.23 -0.64 -23.55
C LEU A 105 0.78 0.73 -24.05
N ASN A 106 1.69 1.52 -24.62
CA ASN A 106 1.48 2.87 -25.14
C ASN A 106 1.13 2.83 -26.64
#